data_34c95f431fdbfe1b581a73edc4505f68
#
_entry.id   34c95f431fdbfe1b581a73edc4505f68
#
_cell.length_a   1.000
_cell.length_b   1.000
_cell.length_c   1.000
_cell.angle_alpha   90.00
_cell.angle_beta   90.00
_cell.angle_gamma   90.00
#
_symmetry.space_group_name_H-M   'P 1'
#
loop_
_entity.id
_entity.type
_entity.pdbx_description
1 polymer ?
#
loop_
_entity_poly.entity_id
_entity_poly.type
_entity_poly.pdbx_seq_one_letter_code
_entity_poly.pdbx_strand_id
1 'polypeptide(L)'
;LGASRTNFKNIVNDSNLREVRNLGVNYGFELRSGFRGIFNYHIGSKWNYNQVKTTIENSFTDNVSFLDLSLMFSDKFNIQVQSERYYFGNLSSDSNRYYFLDLEARYVVKENKLTFSLSGNNLFNTETFRNFSISDIAISQTEFRQQPRYVLLKMEVRF
;
A
#
# COMPACT_ATOMS: atom_id res chain seq x y z
N LEU A 1 -8.23 3.52 15.06
CA LEU A 1 -7.34 3.23 16.18
C LEU A 1 -7.64 1.85 16.75
N GLY A 2 -6.63 1.00 16.88
CA GLY A 2 -6.74 -0.33 17.49
C GLY A 2 -5.45 -0.66 18.25
N ALA A 3 -5.59 -1.42 19.34
CA ALA A 3 -4.47 -1.94 20.08
C ALA A 3 -4.73 -3.39 20.47
N SER A 4 -3.72 -4.22 20.41
CA SER A 4 -3.75 -5.62 20.84
C SER A 4 -2.53 -5.93 21.70
N ARG A 5 -2.76 -6.73 22.74
CA ARG A 5 -1.67 -7.22 23.59
C ARG A 5 -1.88 -8.70 23.85
N THR A 6 -0.85 -9.50 23.60
CA THR A 6 -0.88 -10.94 23.83
C THR A 6 0.34 -11.34 24.66
N ASN A 7 0.10 -12.09 25.71
CA ASN A 7 1.16 -12.68 26.53
C ASN A 7 0.95 -14.18 26.58
N PHE A 8 1.98 -14.95 26.27
CA PHE A 8 1.95 -16.41 26.35
C PHE A 8 3.34 -16.96 26.68
N LYS A 9 3.39 -18.23 26.99
CA LYS A 9 4.64 -18.94 27.23
C LYS A 9 4.81 -20.05 26.19
N ASN A 10 6.01 -20.21 25.68
CA ASN A 10 6.34 -21.30 24.76
C ASN A 10 7.72 -21.90 25.04
N ILE A 11 7.96 -23.06 24.45
CA ILE A 11 9.25 -23.76 24.44
C ILE A 11 9.70 -23.86 22.99
N VAL A 12 10.93 -23.49 22.70
CA VAL A 12 11.52 -23.56 21.36
C VAL A 12 12.79 -24.39 21.44
N ASN A 13 12.91 -25.40 20.57
CA ASN A 13 14.07 -26.28 20.47
C ASN A 13 14.45 -26.93 21.82
N ASP A 14 13.47 -27.50 22.53
CA ASP A 14 13.64 -28.13 23.83
C ASP A 14 14.31 -27.26 24.91
N SER A 15 14.26 -25.94 24.72
CA SER A 15 14.78 -24.97 25.68
C SER A 15 13.84 -24.76 26.86
N ASN A 16 14.25 -23.95 27.82
CA ASN A 16 13.43 -23.57 28.97
C ASN A 16 12.18 -22.78 28.48
N LEU A 17 11.11 -22.88 29.29
CA LEU A 17 9.89 -22.12 29.11
C LEU A 17 10.19 -20.61 29.10
N ARG A 18 9.90 -19.95 28.00
CA ARG A 18 10.10 -18.51 27.85
C ARG A 18 8.76 -17.76 27.75
N GLU A 19 8.72 -16.57 28.28
CA GLU A 19 7.58 -15.67 28.14
C GLU A 19 7.73 -14.84 26.85
N VAL A 20 6.63 -14.74 26.10
CA VAL A 20 6.50 -13.92 24.90
C VAL A 20 5.43 -12.88 25.15
N ARG A 21 5.76 -11.62 24.89
CA ARG A 21 4.84 -10.48 24.97
C ARG A 21 4.79 -9.80 23.60
N ASN A 22 3.61 -9.72 23.02
CA ASN A 22 3.38 -9.02 21.77
C ASN A 22 2.47 -7.82 22.03
N LEU A 23 2.85 -6.66 21.50
CA LEU A 23 2.05 -5.45 21.49
C LEU A 23 1.91 -4.99 20.03
N GLY A 24 0.68 -4.82 19.57
CA GLY A 24 0.34 -4.22 18.28
C GLY A 24 -0.51 -2.98 18.48
N VAL A 25 -0.16 -1.89 17.82
CA VAL A 25 -0.95 -0.65 17.81
C VAL A 25 -1.14 -0.20 16.37
N ASN A 26 -2.40 -0.09 15.94
CA ASN A 26 -2.78 0.37 14.61
C ASN A 26 -3.48 1.72 14.72
N TYR A 27 -3.03 2.70 13.97
CA TYR A 27 -3.66 4.00 13.90
C TYR A 27 -3.54 4.60 12.50
N GLY A 28 -4.46 5.49 12.17
CA GLY A 28 -4.45 6.12 10.87
C GLY A 28 -5.53 7.18 10.74
N PHE A 29 -5.48 7.89 9.65
CA PHE A 29 -6.51 8.82 9.23
C PHE A 29 -6.78 8.68 7.73
N GLU A 30 -8.00 9.04 7.35
CA GLU A 30 -8.43 9.13 5.96
C GLU A 30 -9.26 10.40 5.79
N LEU A 31 -9.08 11.08 4.67
CA LEU A 31 -9.85 12.25 4.29
C LEU A 31 -10.34 12.07 2.85
N ARG A 32 -11.64 12.26 2.64
CA ARG A 32 -12.28 12.15 1.32
C ARG A 32 -13.05 13.40 0.99
N SER A 33 -13.08 13.76 -0.30
CA SER A 33 -14.05 14.72 -0.79
C SER A 33 -15.47 14.16 -0.64
N GLY A 34 -16.36 14.89 0.02
CA GLY A 34 -17.76 14.48 0.25
C GLY A 34 -18.75 15.02 -0.77
N PHE A 35 -18.31 15.66 -1.84
CA PHE A 35 -19.14 16.34 -2.83
C PHE A 35 -18.82 15.86 -4.25
N ARG A 36 -19.80 15.94 -5.14
CA ARG A 36 -19.60 15.72 -6.57
C ARG A 36 -19.03 17.01 -7.17
N GLY A 37 -17.73 16.99 -7.49
CA GLY A 37 -17.01 18.12 -8.08
C GLY A 37 -16.06 17.68 -9.19
N ILE A 38 -15.48 18.66 -9.85
CA ILE A 38 -14.43 18.40 -10.86
C ILE A 38 -13.24 17.70 -10.22
N PHE A 39 -12.93 18.05 -8.98
CA PHE A 39 -11.80 17.53 -8.22
C PHE A 39 -12.30 16.69 -7.05
N ASN A 40 -11.99 15.40 -7.05
CA ASN A 40 -12.25 14.50 -5.94
C ASN A 40 -10.95 13.88 -5.47
N TYR A 41 -10.83 13.70 -4.18
CA TYR A 41 -9.63 13.13 -3.56
C TYR A 41 -9.98 12.16 -2.45
N HIS A 42 -9.10 11.21 -2.24
CA HIS A 42 -9.06 10.33 -1.09
C HIS A 42 -7.59 10.19 -0.67
N ILE A 43 -7.26 10.72 0.47
CA ILE A 43 -5.91 10.69 1.03
C ILE A 43 -5.94 10.04 2.40
N GLY A 44 -4.95 9.25 2.72
CA GLY A 44 -4.86 8.64 4.04
C GLY A 44 -3.46 8.14 4.36
N SER A 45 -3.30 7.82 5.64
CA SER A 45 -2.08 7.20 6.12
C SER A 45 -2.39 6.29 7.31
N LYS A 46 -1.80 5.09 7.29
CA LYS A 46 -1.97 4.03 8.30
C LYS A 46 -0.61 3.64 8.85
N TRP A 47 -0.54 3.52 10.16
CA TRP A 47 0.66 3.09 10.87
C TRP A 47 0.36 1.85 11.68
N ASN A 48 1.30 0.90 11.65
CA ASN A 48 1.25 -0.32 12.42
C ASN A 48 2.52 -0.40 13.28
N TYR A 49 2.41 -0.17 14.56
CA TYR A 49 3.48 -0.39 15.52
C TYR A 49 3.40 -1.83 16.01
N ASN A 50 4.50 -2.55 15.96
CA ASN A 50 4.64 -3.91 16.44
C ASN A 50 5.83 -4.02 17.38
N GLN A 51 5.63 -4.68 18.52
CA GLN A 51 6.67 -5.00 19.48
C GLN A 51 6.54 -6.47 19.87
N VAL A 52 7.64 -7.20 19.73
CA VAL A 52 7.77 -8.57 20.19
C VAL A 52 8.89 -8.61 21.22
N LYS A 53 8.55 -8.98 22.44
CA LYS A 53 9.48 -9.10 23.55
C LYS A 53 9.56 -10.54 24.00
N THR A 54 10.77 -11.09 23.90
CA THR A 54 11.17 -12.39 24.43
C THR A 54 12.36 -12.19 25.37
N THR A 55 13.44 -12.93 25.22
CA THR A 55 14.76 -12.62 25.76
C THR A 55 15.37 -11.38 25.07
N ILE A 56 14.94 -11.12 23.84
CA ILE A 56 15.31 -9.94 23.03
C ILE A 56 14.03 -9.17 22.75
N GLU A 57 14.13 -7.86 22.72
CA GLU A 57 13.04 -6.95 22.36
C GLU A 57 13.26 -6.41 20.96
N ASN A 58 12.29 -6.64 20.07
CA ASN A 58 12.26 -6.07 18.74
C ASN A 58 11.01 -5.21 18.61
N SER A 59 11.17 -3.99 18.11
CA SER A 59 10.06 -3.10 17.79
C SER A 59 10.29 -2.39 16.47
N PHE A 60 9.20 -2.19 15.72
CA PHE A 60 9.23 -1.49 14.44
C PHE A 60 7.88 -0.86 14.16
N THR A 61 7.89 0.13 13.27
CA THR A 61 6.67 0.79 12.80
C THR A 61 6.63 0.74 11.29
N ASP A 62 5.55 0.20 10.74
CA ASP A 62 5.25 0.23 9.32
C ASP A 62 4.28 1.36 9.02
N ASN A 63 4.36 1.92 7.82
CA ASN A 63 3.44 2.94 7.36
C ASN A 63 3.03 2.70 5.92
N VAL A 64 1.75 2.86 5.64
CA VAL A 64 1.19 2.93 4.29
C VAL A 64 0.47 4.26 4.16
N SER A 65 0.90 5.08 3.20
CA SER A 65 0.24 6.34 2.84
C SER A 65 -0.24 6.25 1.41
N PHE A 66 -1.42 6.79 1.12
CA PHE A 66 -2.02 6.74 -0.21
C PHE A 66 -2.69 8.05 -0.58
N LEU A 67 -2.77 8.29 -1.87
CA LEU A 67 -3.45 9.43 -2.48
C LEU A 67 -4.14 8.96 -3.76
N ASP A 68 -5.47 9.02 -3.77
CA ASP A 68 -6.29 8.83 -4.96
C ASP A 68 -6.88 10.17 -5.37
N LEU A 69 -6.67 10.56 -6.62
CA LEU A 69 -7.25 11.76 -7.21
C LEU A 69 -8.14 11.37 -8.38
N SER A 70 -9.28 12.02 -8.49
CA SER A 70 -10.17 11.90 -9.64
C SER A 70 -10.54 13.30 -10.14
N LEU A 71 -10.18 13.58 -11.39
CA LEU A 71 -10.43 14.85 -12.07
C LEU A 71 -11.47 14.60 -13.16
N MET A 72 -12.67 15.12 -12.99
CA MET A 72 -13.77 15.02 -13.95
C MET A 72 -13.96 16.38 -14.65
N PHE A 73 -13.26 16.61 -15.75
CA PHE A 73 -13.36 17.86 -16.51
C PHE A 73 -14.68 17.98 -17.28
N SER A 74 -15.23 16.84 -17.69
CA SER A 74 -16.55 16.74 -18.32
C SER A 74 -17.04 15.28 -18.26
N ASP A 75 -18.27 15.01 -18.68
CA ASP A 75 -18.80 13.66 -18.82
C ASP A 75 -17.98 12.82 -19.82
N LYS A 76 -17.21 13.47 -20.68
CA LYS A 76 -16.38 12.83 -21.72
C LYS A 76 -14.92 12.69 -21.35
N PHE A 77 -14.40 13.47 -20.40
CA PHE A 77 -12.99 13.48 -20.07
C PHE A 77 -12.75 13.42 -18.56
N ASN A 78 -12.11 12.35 -18.12
CA ASN A 78 -11.67 12.19 -16.74
C ASN A 78 -10.23 11.68 -16.65
N ILE A 79 -9.58 12.02 -15.56
CA ILE A 79 -8.25 11.53 -15.19
C ILE A 79 -8.32 10.98 -13.76
N GLN A 80 -7.71 9.83 -13.55
CA GLN A 80 -7.51 9.22 -12.23
C GLN A 80 -6.03 9.05 -11.96
N VAL A 81 -5.61 9.36 -10.75
CA VAL A 81 -4.24 9.16 -10.28
C VAL A 81 -4.31 8.41 -8.97
N GLN A 82 -3.56 7.32 -8.85
CA GLN A 82 -3.43 6.55 -7.63
C GLN A 82 -1.96 6.50 -7.26
N SER A 83 -1.65 6.84 -6.02
CA SER A 83 -0.28 6.79 -5.51
C SER A 83 -0.25 6.16 -4.14
N GLU A 84 0.69 5.25 -3.93
CA GLU A 84 0.92 4.59 -2.67
C GLU A 84 2.39 4.67 -2.27
N ARG A 85 2.62 4.86 -0.99
CA ARG A 85 3.93 4.79 -0.38
C ARG A 85 3.90 3.79 0.76
N TYR A 86 4.78 2.81 0.71
CA TYR A 86 5.03 1.85 1.78
C TYR A 86 6.34 2.16 2.48
N TYR A 87 6.33 2.04 3.80
CA TYR A 87 7.52 2.12 4.63
C TYR A 87 7.50 0.95 5.62
N PHE A 88 8.58 0.18 5.68
CA PHE A 88 8.77 -0.94 6.59
C PHE A 88 9.90 -0.64 7.56
N GLY A 89 9.56 -0.46 8.84
CA GLY A 89 10.50 -0.04 9.87
C GLY A 89 11.52 -1.10 10.29
N ASN A 90 11.32 -2.34 9.86
CA ASN A 90 12.20 -3.48 10.16
C ASN A 90 13.12 -3.87 9.00
N LEU A 91 13.07 -3.14 7.89
CA LEU A 91 14.00 -3.30 6.77
C LEU A 91 15.15 -2.29 6.87
N SER A 92 16.25 -2.61 6.19
CA SER A 92 17.38 -1.68 6.05
C SER A 92 16.97 -0.41 5.29
N SER A 93 17.62 0.71 5.58
CA SER A 93 17.31 2.02 4.98
C SER A 93 17.26 2.04 3.47
N ASP A 94 18.02 1.15 2.82
CA ASP A 94 18.14 1.06 1.35
C ASP A 94 16.97 0.33 0.70
N SER A 95 16.17 -0.41 1.49
CA SER A 95 15.07 -1.26 0.97
C SER A 95 13.78 -1.17 1.79
N ASN A 96 13.61 -0.11 2.57
CA ASN A 96 12.46 0.06 3.46
C ASN A 96 11.36 0.97 2.91
N ARG A 97 11.51 1.49 1.70
CA ARG A 97 10.52 2.41 1.08
C ARG A 97 10.21 1.99 -0.34
N TYR A 98 8.92 1.96 -0.65
CA TYR A 98 8.40 1.65 -1.98
C TYR A 98 7.37 2.69 -2.37
N TYR A 99 7.37 3.05 -3.65
CA TYR A 99 6.48 4.05 -4.20
C TYR A 99 5.81 3.48 -5.44
N PHE A 100 4.49 3.63 -5.51
CA PHE A 100 3.71 3.25 -6.67
C PHE A 100 2.94 4.47 -7.16
N LEU A 101 2.82 4.60 -8.45
CA LEU A 101 2.06 5.65 -9.12
C LEU A 101 1.42 5.07 -10.36
N ASP A 102 0.10 5.09 -10.40
CA ASP A 102 -0.72 4.71 -11.53
C ASP A 102 -1.55 5.91 -12.01
N LEU A 103 -1.75 6.00 -13.30
CA LEU A 103 -2.50 7.05 -13.94
C LEU A 103 -3.44 6.45 -14.97
N GLU A 104 -4.68 6.90 -15.01
CA GLU A 104 -5.64 6.59 -16.05
C GLU A 104 -6.27 7.88 -16.58
N ALA A 105 -6.28 8.06 -17.89
CA ALA A 105 -7.00 9.13 -18.57
C ALA A 105 -7.99 8.51 -19.57
N ARG A 106 -9.25 8.90 -19.50
CA ARG A 106 -10.30 8.39 -20.38
C ARG A 106 -10.95 9.54 -21.14
N TYR A 107 -11.08 9.38 -22.45
CA TYR A 107 -11.74 10.33 -23.33
C TYR A 107 -12.79 9.66 -24.21
N VAL A 108 -14.04 10.06 -24.07
CA VAL A 108 -15.19 9.61 -24.87
C VAL A 108 -15.36 10.56 -26.04
N VAL A 109 -14.96 10.14 -27.24
CA VAL A 109 -15.13 10.94 -28.48
C VAL A 109 -16.57 10.96 -28.90
N LYS A 110 -17.21 9.79 -28.91
CA LYS A 110 -18.63 9.62 -29.25
C LYS A 110 -19.26 8.61 -28.31
N GLU A 111 -20.30 9.02 -27.60
CA GLU A 111 -21.02 8.18 -26.67
C GLU A 111 -21.45 6.87 -27.31
N ASN A 112 -21.20 5.76 -26.59
CA ASN A 112 -21.50 4.40 -27.01
C ASN A 112 -20.87 3.94 -28.34
N LYS A 113 -19.91 4.70 -28.91
CA LYS A 113 -19.24 4.36 -30.16
C LYS A 113 -17.73 4.35 -30.10
N LEU A 114 -17.10 5.40 -29.55
CA LEU A 114 -15.63 5.52 -29.56
C LEU A 114 -15.12 6.12 -28.26
N THR A 115 -14.27 5.37 -27.61
CA THR A 115 -13.59 5.78 -26.37
C THR A 115 -12.10 5.48 -26.46
N PHE A 116 -11.27 6.41 -26.02
CA PHE A 116 -9.84 6.21 -25.78
C PHE A 116 -9.56 6.16 -24.27
N SER A 117 -8.69 5.25 -23.86
CA SER A 117 -8.18 5.18 -22.51
C SER A 117 -6.66 5.05 -22.56
N LEU A 118 -5.97 5.91 -21.83
CA LEU A 118 -4.53 5.87 -21.64
C LEU A 118 -4.28 5.47 -20.18
N SER A 119 -3.58 4.38 -19.96
CA SER A 119 -3.17 3.95 -18.62
C SER A 119 -1.66 3.87 -18.50
N GLY A 120 -1.11 4.41 -17.42
CA GLY A 120 0.27 4.26 -17.02
C GLY A 120 0.32 3.55 -15.67
N ASN A 121 1.04 2.46 -15.59
CA ASN A 121 1.11 1.65 -14.37
C ASN A 121 2.54 1.57 -13.88
N ASN A 122 2.69 1.58 -12.55
CA ASN A 122 3.98 1.55 -11.87
C ASN A 122 4.96 2.60 -12.42
N LEU A 123 4.51 3.85 -12.58
CA LEU A 123 5.29 4.91 -13.24
C LEU A 123 6.60 5.25 -12.51
N PHE A 124 6.70 4.98 -11.21
CA PHE A 124 7.95 5.08 -10.45
C PHE A 124 8.92 3.91 -10.71
N ASN A 125 8.46 2.89 -11.45
CA ASN A 125 9.25 1.70 -11.79
C ASN A 125 9.80 0.97 -10.57
N THR A 126 8.97 0.74 -9.56
CA THR A 126 9.32 -0.11 -8.43
C THR A 126 9.44 -1.55 -8.92
N GLU A 127 10.66 -2.08 -8.98
CA GLU A 127 10.94 -3.40 -9.58
C GLU A 127 10.72 -4.54 -8.60
N THR A 128 10.99 -4.30 -7.33
CA THR A 128 10.84 -5.30 -6.27
C THR A 128 10.08 -4.71 -5.09
N PHE A 129 9.23 -5.52 -4.51
CA PHE A 129 8.50 -5.20 -3.29
C PHE A 129 8.76 -6.30 -2.26
N ARG A 130 9.28 -5.93 -1.09
CA ARG A 130 9.56 -6.86 0.00
C ARG A 130 8.55 -6.66 1.12
N ASN A 131 7.98 -7.76 1.55
CA ASN A 131 7.17 -7.81 2.76
C ASN A 131 7.93 -8.57 3.85
N PHE A 132 7.80 -8.12 5.07
CA PHE A 132 8.53 -8.64 6.21
C PHE A 132 7.57 -8.96 7.35
N SER A 133 7.75 -10.13 7.94
CA SER A 133 6.97 -10.56 9.09
C SER A 133 7.88 -11.11 10.17
N ILE A 134 7.69 -10.63 11.40
CA ILE A 134 8.40 -11.12 12.59
C ILE A 134 7.39 -11.81 13.50
N SER A 135 7.69 -13.05 13.84
CA SER A 135 7.02 -13.79 14.92
C SER A 135 7.99 -14.03 16.08
N ASP A 136 7.52 -14.71 17.10
CA ASP A 136 8.33 -15.09 18.28
C ASP A 136 9.41 -16.15 17.97
N ILE A 137 9.25 -16.90 16.88
CA ILE A 137 10.13 -18.02 16.49
C ILE A 137 10.73 -17.87 15.10
N ALA A 138 10.22 -16.95 14.27
CA ALA A 138 10.66 -16.83 12.89
C ALA A 138 10.62 -15.39 12.38
N ILE A 139 11.54 -15.14 11.47
CA ILE A 139 11.55 -13.96 10.62
C ILE A 139 11.30 -14.45 9.20
N SER A 140 10.28 -13.93 8.55
CA SER A 140 9.93 -14.24 7.18
C SER A 140 10.06 -13.00 6.32
N GLN A 141 10.79 -13.14 5.21
CA GLN A 141 10.88 -12.11 4.18
C GLN A 141 10.36 -12.69 2.88
N THR A 142 9.41 -12.02 2.27
CA THR A 142 8.88 -12.38 0.96
C THR A 142 9.20 -11.26 -0.01
N GLU A 143 9.78 -11.62 -1.15
CA GLU A 143 10.09 -10.68 -2.22
C GLU A 143 9.20 -10.97 -3.43
N PHE A 144 8.55 -9.92 -3.93
CA PHE A 144 7.73 -9.97 -5.12
C PHE A 144 8.39 -9.14 -6.21
N ARG A 145 8.55 -9.71 -7.40
CA ARG A 145 8.88 -8.94 -8.58
C ARG A 145 7.62 -8.24 -9.08
N GLN A 146 7.73 -6.93 -9.23
CA GLN A 146 6.65 -6.11 -9.78
C GLN A 146 6.76 -6.07 -11.30
N GLN A 147 5.62 -5.89 -11.96
CA GLN A 147 5.61 -5.60 -13.37
C GLN A 147 6.32 -4.25 -13.61
N PRO A 148 7.28 -4.17 -14.55
CA PRO A 148 7.92 -2.90 -14.89
C PRO A 148 6.88 -1.85 -15.29
N ARG A 149 7.27 -0.57 -15.19
CA ARG A 149 6.40 0.51 -15.68
C ARG A 149 6.02 0.30 -17.13
N TYR A 150 4.78 0.54 -17.44
CA TYR A 150 4.28 0.51 -18.81
C TYR A 150 3.19 1.54 -19.02
N VAL A 151 3.01 1.92 -20.28
CA VAL A 151 1.93 2.78 -20.72
C VAL A 151 1.14 2.03 -21.80
N LEU A 152 -0.17 2.00 -21.66
CA LEU A 152 -1.08 1.34 -22.57
C LEU A 152 -2.11 2.34 -23.11
N LEU A 153 -2.24 2.43 -24.43
CA LEU A 153 -3.34 3.12 -25.09
C LEU A 153 -4.36 2.09 -25.57
N LYS A 154 -5.57 2.21 -25.08
CA LYS A 154 -6.72 1.38 -25.49
C LYS A 154 -7.70 2.23 -26.30
N MET A 155 -8.14 1.70 -27.42
CA MET A 155 -9.25 2.23 -28.21
C MET A 155 -10.40 1.24 -28.18
N GLU A 156 -11.58 1.68 -27.78
CA GLU A 156 -12.80 0.89 -27.76
C GLU A 156 -13.76 1.45 -28.83
N VAL A 157 -14.12 0.60 -29.78
CA VAL A 157 -15.08 0.92 -30.85
C VAL A 157 -16.28 -0.01 -30.72
N ARG A 158 -17.49 0.56 -30.73
CA ARG A 158 -18.73 -0.19 -30.72
C ARG A 158 -19.49 0.12 -32.03
N PHE A 159 -19.93 -0.92 -32.70
CA PHE A 159 -20.66 -0.88 -33.95
C PHE A 159 -22.16 -0.91 -33.74
#